data_79284dcea002101eb7d0f0619496895b
#
_entry.id   79284dcea002101eb7d0f0619496895b
#
_cell.length_a   1.000
_cell.length_b   1.000
_cell.length_c   1.000
_cell.angle_alpha   90.00
_cell.angle_beta   90.00
_cell.angle_gamma   90.00
#
_symmetry.space_group_name_H-M   'P 1'
#
loop_
_entity.id
_entity.type
_entity.pdbx_description
1 polymer ?
#
loop_
_entity_poly.entity_id
_entity_poly.type
_entity_poly.pdbx_seq_one_letter_code
_entity_poly.pdbx_strand_id
1 'polypeptide(L)'
;KKIDSLIEISHGLWEGKLEAEIREEWPRLLKNWHEKPEEVIMPEGESIKDVSERSIEAFTKICSTQKDNDLTLLVAHDAVNKTLICNLLGISYSNIWMIKQGNGGITVIDLFNDPSKTPVISALNITTHLGGVIDSTADGAL
;
A
#
# COMPACT_ATOMS: atom_id res chain seq x y z
N LYS A 1 11.32 -12.45 -9.01
CA LYS A 1 11.85 -12.79 -7.68
C LYS A 1 10.75 -12.58 -6.65
N LYS A 2 10.47 -13.54 -5.76
CA LYS A 2 9.56 -13.37 -4.62
C LYS A 2 10.26 -12.60 -3.50
N ILE A 3 9.53 -11.64 -2.90
CA ILE A 3 10.00 -10.81 -1.78
C ILE A 3 8.91 -10.82 -0.71
N ASP A 4 9.16 -11.52 0.39
CA ASP A 4 8.16 -11.72 1.43
C ASP A 4 7.79 -10.40 2.15
N SER A 5 8.70 -9.42 2.20
CA SER A 5 8.40 -8.09 2.75
C SER A 5 7.42 -7.25 1.91
N LEU A 6 6.98 -7.73 0.74
CA LEU A 6 5.97 -7.08 -0.11
C LEU A 6 4.64 -7.83 -0.15
N ILE A 7 4.41 -8.80 0.76
CA ILE A 7 3.10 -9.45 0.92
C ILE A 7 2.09 -8.47 1.52
N GLU A 8 0.78 -8.77 1.34
CA GLU A 8 -0.28 -7.92 1.88
C GLU A 8 -0.22 -7.83 3.42
N ILE A 9 -0.85 -6.81 3.96
CA ILE A 9 -1.04 -6.67 5.41
C ILE A 9 -1.74 -7.92 5.96
N SER A 10 -1.23 -8.43 7.08
CA SER A 10 -1.98 -9.44 7.81
C SER A 10 -3.08 -8.79 8.63
N HIS A 11 -4.32 -9.12 8.30
CA HIS A 11 -5.48 -8.70 9.08
C HIS A 11 -5.72 -9.60 10.32
N GLY A 12 -4.87 -10.60 10.55
CA GLY A 12 -4.91 -11.47 11.71
C GLY A 12 -6.28 -12.14 11.88
N LEU A 13 -6.93 -11.94 13.04
CA LEU A 13 -8.23 -12.54 13.34
C LEU A 13 -9.39 -12.00 12.48
N TRP A 14 -9.18 -10.97 11.68
CA TRP A 14 -10.18 -10.48 10.75
C TRP A 14 -10.21 -11.26 9.43
N GLU A 15 -9.15 -12.00 9.13
CA GLU A 15 -9.05 -12.77 7.88
C GLU A 15 -10.18 -13.80 7.77
N GLY A 16 -10.86 -13.80 6.63
CA GLY A 16 -11.98 -14.71 6.36
C GLY A 16 -13.30 -14.31 7.01
N LYS A 17 -13.36 -13.24 7.79
CA LYS A 17 -14.61 -12.72 8.39
C LYS A 17 -15.27 -11.69 7.48
N LEU A 18 -16.58 -11.59 7.59
CA LEU A 18 -17.34 -10.49 7.01
C LEU A 18 -17.18 -9.23 7.87
N GLU A 19 -17.23 -8.05 7.24
CA GLU A 19 -17.18 -6.77 7.97
C GLU A 19 -18.22 -6.68 9.09
N ALA A 20 -19.41 -7.27 8.88
CA ALA A 20 -20.48 -7.29 9.89
C ALA A 20 -20.04 -8.06 11.15
N GLU A 21 -19.32 -9.18 11.00
CA GLU A 21 -18.81 -9.98 12.10
C GLU A 21 -17.68 -9.23 12.83
N ILE A 22 -16.79 -8.57 12.07
CA ILE A 22 -15.73 -7.73 12.64
C ILE A 22 -16.34 -6.56 13.42
N ARG A 23 -17.39 -5.93 12.88
CA ARG A 23 -18.11 -4.83 13.53
C ARG A 23 -18.77 -5.24 14.84
N GLU A 24 -19.26 -6.47 14.92
CA GLU A 24 -19.85 -7.02 16.16
C GLU A 24 -18.78 -7.30 17.21
N GLU A 25 -17.67 -7.96 16.82
CA GLU A 25 -16.61 -8.38 17.74
C GLU A 25 -15.66 -7.23 18.13
N TRP A 26 -15.31 -6.33 17.18
CA TRP A 26 -14.34 -5.24 17.37
C TRP A 26 -14.85 -3.88 16.87
N PRO A 27 -16.01 -3.37 17.33
CA PRO A 27 -16.65 -2.18 16.77
C PRO A 27 -15.76 -0.93 16.84
N ARG A 28 -15.00 -0.76 17.92
CA ARG A 28 -14.09 0.39 18.07
C ARG A 28 -12.86 0.30 17.18
N LEU A 29 -12.32 -0.90 17.03
CA LEU A 29 -11.12 -1.12 16.24
C LEU A 29 -11.44 -0.94 14.74
N LEU A 30 -12.57 -1.48 14.27
CA LEU A 30 -13.03 -1.29 12.90
C LEU A 30 -13.31 0.19 12.61
N LYS A 31 -13.95 0.91 13.54
CA LYS A 31 -14.12 2.36 13.40
C LYS A 31 -12.79 3.08 13.26
N ASN A 32 -11.83 2.76 14.12
CA ASN A 32 -10.50 3.38 14.05
C ASN A 32 -9.77 3.00 12.75
N TRP A 33 -9.94 1.79 12.25
CA TRP A 33 -9.37 1.38 10.97
C TRP A 33 -9.81 2.30 9.82
N HIS A 34 -11.05 2.76 9.82
CA HIS A 34 -11.55 3.70 8.83
C HIS A 34 -11.16 5.16 9.10
N GLU A 35 -11.09 5.57 10.37
CA GLU A 35 -10.92 6.98 10.74
C GLU A 35 -9.48 7.35 11.10
N LYS A 36 -8.71 6.40 11.67
CA LYS A 36 -7.37 6.57 12.23
C LYS A 36 -6.53 5.30 12.05
N PRO A 37 -6.31 4.87 10.80
CA PRO A 37 -5.67 3.58 10.52
C PRO A 37 -4.28 3.45 11.13
N GLU A 38 -3.58 4.56 11.34
CA GLU A 38 -2.24 4.58 11.98
C GLU A 38 -2.25 4.18 13.46
N GLU A 39 -3.41 4.26 14.13
CA GLU A 39 -3.57 3.87 15.54
C GLU A 39 -3.95 2.38 15.70
N VAL A 40 -4.22 1.68 14.59
CA VAL A 40 -4.75 0.30 14.62
C VAL A 40 -3.65 -0.73 14.50
N ILE A 41 -3.68 -1.70 15.41
CA ILE A 41 -2.96 -2.98 15.28
C ILE A 41 -4.02 -4.06 15.18
N MET A 42 -4.00 -4.84 14.11
CA MET A 42 -4.95 -5.93 13.91
C MET A 42 -4.74 -7.01 14.98
N PRO A 43 -5.80 -7.58 15.57
CA PRO A 43 -5.67 -8.68 16.50
C PRO A 43 -4.91 -9.85 15.85
N GLU A 44 -3.77 -10.24 16.40
CA GLU A 44 -2.85 -11.24 15.82
C GLU A 44 -2.37 -10.93 14.40
N GLY A 45 -2.43 -9.67 13.98
CA GLY A 45 -2.02 -9.20 12.66
C GLY A 45 -1.04 -8.04 12.73
N GLU A 46 -0.96 -7.27 11.65
CA GLU A 46 -0.05 -6.15 11.48
C GLU A 46 -0.76 -4.80 11.70
N SER A 47 0.02 -3.78 11.98
CA SER A 47 -0.36 -2.37 11.82
C SER A 47 0.09 -1.85 10.45
N ILE A 48 -0.43 -0.69 10.03
CA ILE A 48 0.06 0.05 8.86
C ILE A 48 1.55 0.38 9.01
N LYS A 49 2.01 0.64 10.24
CA LYS A 49 3.41 0.93 10.52
C LYS A 49 4.30 -0.28 10.23
N ASP A 50 3.91 -1.48 10.66
CA ASP A 50 4.67 -2.72 10.40
C ASP A 50 4.81 -2.96 8.89
N VAL A 51 3.70 -2.81 8.14
CA VAL A 51 3.70 -2.92 6.68
C VAL A 51 4.64 -1.90 6.05
N SER A 52 4.60 -0.66 6.53
CA SER A 52 5.45 0.40 6.03
C SER A 52 6.93 0.10 6.26
N GLU A 53 7.31 -0.28 7.47
CA GLU A 53 8.71 -0.54 7.83
C GLU A 53 9.30 -1.65 6.94
N ARG A 54 8.59 -2.79 6.81
CA ARG A 54 9.07 -3.90 5.98
C ARG A 54 9.08 -3.60 4.48
N SER A 55 8.09 -2.85 4.00
CA SER A 55 7.96 -2.55 2.57
C SER A 55 8.97 -1.48 2.11
N ILE A 56 9.21 -0.43 2.91
CA ILE A 56 10.17 0.62 2.55
C ILE A 56 11.61 0.09 2.60
N GLU A 57 11.93 -0.80 3.53
CA GLU A 57 13.23 -1.48 3.55
C GLU A 57 13.46 -2.28 2.27
N ALA A 58 12.46 -3.10 1.88
CA ALA A 58 12.52 -3.88 0.65
C ALA A 58 12.64 -2.98 -0.58
N PHE A 59 11.83 -1.93 -0.66
CA PHE A 59 11.87 -0.95 -1.76
C PHE A 59 13.23 -0.28 -1.87
N THR A 60 13.76 0.24 -0.77
CA THR A 60 15.08 0.88 -0.73
C THR A 60 16.19 -0.07 -1.21
N LYS A 61 16.14 -1.32 -0.75
CA LYS A 61 17.09 -2.35 -1.17
C LYS A 61 16.98 -2.67 -2.67
N ILE A 62 15.77 -2.70 -3.22
CA ILE A 62 15.57 -2.90 -4.66
C ILE A 62 16.15 -1.71 -5.41
N CYS A 63 15.79 -0.49 -5.01
CA CYS A 63 16.27 0.73 -5.65
C CYS A 63 17.80 0.84 -5.66
N SER A 64 18.46 0.47 -4.56
CA SER A 64 19.94 0.53 -4.46
C SER A 64 20.67 -0.42 -5.42
N THR A 65 20.00 -1.37 -6.03
CA THR A 65 20.56 -2.31 -7.02
C THR A 65 20.30 -1.90 -8.47
N GLN A 66 19.51 -0.85 -8.68
CA GLN A 66 19.17 -0.38 -10.03
C GLN A 66 20.29 0.43 -10.63
N LYS A 67 20.40 0.37 -11.96
CA LYS A 67 21.33 1.18 -12.77
C LYS A 67 20.54 2.23 -13.54
N ASP A 68 21.27 3.18 -14.13
CA ASP A 68 20.66 4.14 -15.05
C ASP A 68 19.91 3.41 -16.18
N ASN A 69 18.69 3.86 -16.43
CA ASN A 69 17.76 3.32 -17.43
C ASN A 69 17.22 1.90 -17.15
N ASP A 70 17.44 1.34 -15.95
CA ASP A 70 16.74 0.11 -15.58
C ASP A 70 15.24 0.39 -15.39
N LEU A 71 14.42 -0.56 -15.80
CA LEU A 71 12.99 -0.60 -15.54
C LEU A 71 12.69 -1.79 -14.62
N THR A 72 12.12 -1.51 -13.46
CA THR A 72 11.75 -2.54 -12.49
C THR A 72 10.25 -2.55 -12.27
N LEU A 73 9.64 -3.71 -12.41
CA LEU A 73 8.23 -3.92 -12.07
C LEU A 73 8.14 -4.55 -10.67
N LEU A 74 7.48 -3.84 -9.75
CA LEU A 74 7.07 -4.37 -8.46
C LEU A 74 5.59 -4.73 -8.51
N VAL A 75 5.26 -5.98 -8.18
CA VAL A 75 3.89 -6.44 -8.02
C VAL A 75 3.67 -6.69 -6.54
N ALA A 76 2.77 -5.93 -5.95
CA ALA A 76 2.46 -6.00 -4.53
C ALA A 76 0.94 -5.86 -4.31
N HIS A 77 0.53 -5.41 -3.15
CA HIS A 77 -0.86 -5.39 -2.69
C HIS A 77 -1.28 -3.97 -2.28
N ASP A 78 -2.55 -3.78 -1.93
CA ASP A 78 -3.13 -2.47 -1.68
C ASP A 78 -2.44 -1.72 -0.54
N ALA A 79 -2.37 -2.30 0.65
CA ALA A 79 -1.76 -1.64 1.80
C ALA A 79 -0.26 -1.38 1.59
N VAL A 80 0.46 -2.32 0.97
CA VAL A 80 1.88 -2.16 0.64
C VAL A 80 2.09 -0.99 -0.32
N ASN A 81 1.32 -0.93 -1.41
CA ASN A 81 1.45 0.14 -2.39
C ASN A 81 1.11 1.50 -1.78
N LYS A 82 0.02 1.58 -1.01
CA LYS A 82 -0.38 2.82 -0.33
C LYS A 82 0.65 3.30 0.69
N THR A 83 1.22 2.39 1.48
CA THR A 83 2.27 2.76 2.45
C THR A 83 3.54 3.26 1.76
N LEU A 84 3.97 2.63 0.66
CA LEU A 84 5.09 3.10 -0.14
C LEU A 84 4.83 4.50 -0.70
N ILE A 85 3.64 4.75 -1.25
CA ILE A 85 3.26 6.07 -1.77
C ILE A 85 3.25 7.12 -0.65
N CYS A 86 2.67 6.80 0.51
CA CYS A 86 2.70 7.70 1.68
C CYS A 86 4.14 8.06 2.08
N ASN A 87 5.03 7.07 2.14
CA ASN A 87 6.45 7.31 2.43
C ASN A 87 7.11 8.24 1.41
N LEU A 88 6.94 7.97 0.12
CA LEU A 88 7.55 8.74 -0.96
C LEU A 88 7.07 10.19 -0.99
N LEU A 89 5.81 10.42 -0.63
CA LEU A 89 5.20 11.76 -0.61
C LEU A 89 5.33 12.46 0.76
N GLY A 90 5.84 11.79 1.80
CA GLY A 90 5.86 12.33 3.16
C GLY A 90 4.47 12.56 3.76
N ILE A 91 3.48 11.76 3.36
CA ILE A 91 2.10 11.84 3.82
C ILE A 91 1.93 10.94 5.04
N SER A 92 1.22 11.44 6.07
CA SER A 92 0.84 10.63 7.23
C SER A 92 -0.05 9.45 6.83
N TYR A 93 0.12 8.30 7.49
CA TYR A 93 -0.73 7.12 7.28
C TYR A 93 -2.18 7.34 7.70
N SER A 94 -2.49 8.38 8.48
CA SER A 94 -3.88 8.82 8.71
C SER A 94 -4.62 9.14 7.41
N ASN A 95 -3.89 9.45 6.35
CA ASN A 95 -4.43 9.82 5.04
C ASN A 95 -4.35 8.66 4.01
N ILE A 96 -4.04 7.44 4.45
CA ILE A 96 -3.84 6.29 3.53
C ILE A 96 -5.06 6.03 2.65
N TRP A 97 -6.26 6.28 3.17
CA TRP A 97 -7.52 6.11 2.43
C TRP A 97 -7.80 7.18 1.38
N MET A 98 -7.01 8.26 1.36
CA MET A 98 -7.07 9.27 0.29
C MET A 98 -6.42 8.77 -1.00
N ILE A 99 -5.69 7.65 -0.95
CA ILE A 99 -5.00 7.05 -2.10
C ILE A 99 -5.83 5.86 -2.57
N LYS A 100 -6.46 5.98 -3.75
CA LYS A 100 -7.12 4.85 -4.39
C LYS A 100 -6.10 4.00 -5.13
N GLN A 101 -6.19 2.67 -4.96
CA GLN A 101 -5.46 1.67 -5.73
C GLN A 101 -6.46 0.68 -6.30
N GLY A 102 -6.53 0.58 -7.62
CA GLY A 102 -7.34 -0.45 -8.30
C GLY A 102 -6.55 -1.74 -8.45
N ASN A 103 -7.24 -2.88 -8.44
CA ASN A 103 -6.62 -4.16 -8.78
C ASN A 103 -6.04 -4.12 -10.19
N GLY A 104 -4.74 -4.39 -10.31
CA GLY A 104 -4.00 -4.25 -11.58
C GLY A 104 -3.69 -2.79 -11.95
N GLY A 105 -3.93 -1.82 -11.09
CA GLY A 105 -3.53 -0.43 -11.27
C GLY A 105 -2.01 -0.28 -11.32
N ILE A 106 -1.51 0.58 -12.20
CA ILE A 106 -0.09 0.84 -12.39
C ILE A 106 0.26 2.22 -11.83
N THR A 107 1.25 2.26 -10.96
CA THR A 107 1.87 3.50 -10.47
C THR A 107 3.29 3.57 -11.01
N VAL A 108 3.68 4.71 -11.58
CA VAL A 108 5.03 4.94 -12.13
C VAL A 108 5.80 5.87 -11.20
N ILE A 109 6.98 5.42 -10.80
CA ILE A 109 7.88 6.16 -9.92
C ILE A 109 9.23 6.30 -10.62
N ASP A 110 9.64 7.53 -10.89
CA ASP A 110 10.95 7.84 -11.42
C ASP A 110 11.95 7.99 -10.27
N LEU A 111 13.02 7.24 -10.34
CA LEU A 111 14.14 7.27 -9.40
C LEU A 111 15.35 7.94 -10.06
N PHE A 112 16.20 8.55 -9.26
CA PHE A 112 17.40 9.23 -9.73
C PHE A 112 18.62 8.68 -9.01
N ASN A 113 19.71 8.47 -9.74
CA ASN A 113 21.01 8.11 -9.14
C ASN A 113 21.72 9.29 -8.44
N ASP A 114 21.00 10.38 -8.27
CA ASP A 114 21.46 11.57 -7.56
C ASP A 114 20.75 11.64 -6.20
N PRO A 115 21.47 11.45 -5.07
CA PRO A 115 20.86 11.43 -3.73
C PRO A 115 20.27 12.80 -3.31
N SER A 116 20.54 13.87 -4.04
CA SER A 116 19.91 15.17 -3.83
C SER A 116 18.50 15.27 -4.43
N LYS A 117 18.13 14.32 -5.31
CA LYS A 117 16.82 14.27 -5.96
C LYS A 117 15.88 13.34 -5.24
N THR A 118 14.67 13.80 -5.03
CA THR A 118 13.58 12.98 -4.50
C THR A 118 12.93 12.16 -5.60
N PRO A 119 12.44 10.93 -5.31
CA PRO A 119 11.60 10.18 -6.24
C PRO A 119 10.40 10.99 -6.72
N VAL A 120 10.00 10.79 -7.97
CA VAL A 120 8.83 11.46 -8.56
C VAL A 120 7.78 10.42 -8.92
N ILE A 121 6.55 10.59 -8.43
CA ILE A 121 5.40 9.79 -8.86
C ILE A 121 4.86 10.42 -10.14
N SER A 122 5.25 9.86 -11.28
CA SER A 122 4.88 10.36 -12.62
C SER A 122 3.47 9.96 -13.04
N ALA A 123 2.96 8.87 -12.46
CA ALA A 123 1.57 8.46 -12.63
C ALA A 123 1.12 7.64 -11.43
N LEU A 124 -0.15 7.76 -11.07
CA LEU A 124 -0.76 7.07 -9.93
C LEU A 124 -2.00 6.31 -10.38
N ASN A 125 -2.06 5.02 -10.08
CA ASN A 125 -3.23 4.17 -10.28
C ASN A 125 -3.79 4.24 -11.72
N ILE A 126 -2.94 4.02 -12.72
CA ILE A 126 -3.39 3.92 -14.12
C ILE A 126 -4.17 2.62 -14.29
N THR A 127 -5.45 2.70 -14.65
CA THR A 127 -6.35 1.54 -14.86
C THR A 127 -6.94 1.48 -16.27
N THR A 128 -6.57 2.40 -17.16
CA THR A 128 -7.12 2.51 -18.53
C THR A 128 -6.94 1.24 -19.36
N HIS A 129 -5.89 0.46 -19.13
CA HIS A 129 -5.64 -0.83 -19.76
C HIS A 129 -6.64 -1.93 -19.35
N LEU A 130 -7.40 -1.71 -18.26
CA LEU A 130 -8.45 -2.61 -17.76
C LEU A 130 -9.83 -2.30 -18.37
N GLY A 131 -9.92 -1.30 -19.25
CA GLY A 131 -11.15 -0.98 -20.00
C GLY A 131 -12.05 0.09 -19.38
N GLY A 132 -11.61 0.80 -18.32
CA GLY A 132 -12.37 1.87 -17.71
C GLY A 132 -11.51 3.09 -17.35
N VAL A 133 -12.12 4.27 -17.30
CA VAL A 133 -11.49 5.50 -16.76
C VAL A 133 -11.57 5.51 -15.23
N ILE A 134 -12.60 4.88 -14.68
CA ILE A 134 -12.83 4.76 -13.24
C ILE A 134 -12.92 3.27 -12.90
N ASP A 135 -12.03 2.83 -12.04
CA ASP A 135 -12.08 1.46 -11.53
C ASP A 135 -13.14 1.35 -10.42
N SER A 136 -14.15 0.53 -10.66
CA SER A 136 -15.18 0.17 -9.68
C SER A 136 -14.89 -1.14 -8.95
N THR A 137 -13.79 -1.83 -9.30
CA THR A 137 -13.48 -3.17 -8.76
C THR A 137 -12.89 -3.13 -7.35
N ALA A 138 -12.45 -1.96 -6.88
CA ALA A 138 -11.91 -1.78 -5.53
C ALA A 138 -12.98 -1.40 -4.48
N ASP A 139 -14.25 -1.34 -4.87
CA ASP A 139 -15.34 -1.05 -3.93
C ASP A 139 -15.60 -2.31 -3.07
N GLY A 140 -15.24 -2.25 -1.79
CA GLY A 140 -15.48 -3.33 -0.81
C GLY A 140 -14.24 -4.06 -0.28
N ALA A 141 -13.04 -3.64 -0.64
CA ALA A 141 -11.85 -4.07 0.11
C ALA A 141 -11.79 -3.32 1.46
N LEU A 142 -11.66 -4.08 2.56
CA LEU A 142 -11.45 -3.55 3.91
C LEU A 142 -10.13 -2.79 4.00
#